data_de7fe4be9a946d72b44ce9a0cf4704fd
#
_entry.id   de7fe4be9a946d72b44ce9a0cf4704fd
#
_cell.length_a   1.000
_cell.length_b   1.000
_cell.length_c   1.000
_cell.angle_alpha   90.00
_cell.angle_beta   90.00
_cell.angle_gamma   90.00
#
_symmetry.space_group_name_H-M   'P 1'
#
loop_
_entity.id
_entity.type
_entity.pdbx_description
1 polymer ?
#
loop_
_entity_poly.entity_id
_entity_poly.type
_entity_poly.pdbx_seq_one_letter_code
_entity_poly.pdbx_strand_id
1 'polypeptide(L)' 'MTVVENPGSLEIVFTLPDTSTRRESIRNIRPTATDQDLYDIGLAIANLLNDTLSDIRRVVTKVYAA' A
#
# COMPACT_ATOMS: atom_id res chain seq x y z
N MET A 1 -16.19 22.75 -12.13
CA MET A 1 -15.78 21.44 -11.61
C MET A 1 -14.35 21.48 -11.11
N THR A 2 -14.12 20.97 -9.94
CA THR A 2 -12.77 20.85 -9.37
C THR A 2 -12.41 19.38 -9.25
N VAL A 3 -11.20 19.02 -9.62
CA VAL A 3 -10.71 17.64 -9.49
C VAL A 3 -9.59 17.61 -8.47
N VAL A 4 -9.76 16.80 -7.45
CA VAL A 4 -8.74 16.56 -6.42
C VAL A 4 -8.33 15.11 -6.51
N GLU A 5 -7.06 14.88 -6.76
CA GLU A 5 -6.49 13.54 -6.79
C GLU A 5 -5.55 13.35 -5.61
N ASN A 6 -5.87 12.37 -4.77
CA ASN A 6 -5.00 11.94 -3.70
C ASN A 6 -4.06 10.88 -4.27
N PRO A 7 -2.73 11.06 -4.20
CA PRO A 7 -1.79 10.05 -4.74
C PRO A 7 -1.95 8.68 -4.09
N GLY A 8 -2.70 8.62 -3.00
CA GLY A 8 -3.12 7.36 -2.45
C GLY A 8 -2.29 6.86 -1.31
N SER A 9 -2.66 5.67 -0.88
CA SER A 9 -1.97 4.95 0.17
C SER A 9 -1.56 3.58 -0.34
N LEU A 10 -0.55 3.01 0.29
CA LEU A 10 -0.14 1.64 0.09
C LEU A 10 -0.72 0.80 1.21
N GLU A 11 -1.49 -0.22 0.86
CA GLU A 11 -2.02 -1.18 1.81
C GLU A 11 -1.28 -2.50 1.63
N ILE A 12 -0.70 -3.00 2.72
CA ILE A 12 0.10 -4.22 2.72
C ILE A 12 -0.59 -5.23 3.62
N VAL A 13 -0.81 -6.43 3.11
CA VAL A 13 -1.45 -7.53 3.84
C VAL A 13 -0.43 -8.63 4.06
N PHE A 14 -0.26 -9.03 5.31
CA PHE A 14 0.65 -10.10 5.70
C PHE A 14 -0.13 -11.30 6.23
N THR A 15 0.41 -12.49 6.01
CA THR A 15 -0.06 -13.71 6.66
C THR A 15 0.89 -14.07 7.80
N LEU A 16 0.36 -14.14 9.00
CA LEU A 16 1.12 -14.52 10.18
C LEU A 16 1.27 -16.03 10.30
N PRO A 17 2.22 -16.53 11.12
CA PRO A 17 2.42 -17.97 11.29
C PRO A 17 1.19 -18.74 11.77
N ASP A 18 0.29 -18.08 12.49
CA ASP A 18 -0.96 -18.68 12.97
C ASP A 18 -2.11 -18.61 11.94
N THR A 19 -1.80 -18.26 10.68
CA THR A 19 -2.73 -18.06 9.56
C THR A 19 -3.63 -16.83 9.66
N SER A 20 -3.49 -16.01 10.70
CA SER A 20 -4.19 -14.74 10.77
C SER A 20 -3.58 -13.73 9.78
N THR A 21 -4.31 -12.65 9.50
CA THR A 21 -3.85 -11.60 8.61
C THR A 21 -3.60 -10.31 9.38
N ARG A 22 -2.62 -9.55 8.93
CA ARG A 22 -2.28 -8.24 9.45
C ARG A 22 -2.21 -7.24 8.30
N ARG A 23 -2.72 -6.04 8.52
CA ARG A 23 -2.70 -4.98 7.52
C ARG A 23 -1.90 -3.79 8.02
N GLU A 24 -1.10 -3.23 7.13
CA GLU A 24 -0.38 -2.00 7.36
C GLU A 24 -0.69 -1.03 6.23
N SER A 25 -0.83 0.25 6.57
CA SER A 25 -1.09 1.29 5.57
C SER A 25 0.00 2.36 5.63
N ILE A 26 0.49 2.75 4.46
CA ILE A 26 1.42 3.85 4.31
C ILE A 26 0.72 4.92 3.48
N ARG A 27 0.58 6.12 4.04
CA ARG A 27 -0.09 7.24 3.38
C ARG A 27 0.89 8.11 2.62
N ASN A 28 0.35 8.96 1.74
CA ASN A 28 1.12 9.95 0.98
C ASN A 28 2.18 9.32 0.09
N ILE A 29 1.81 8.27 -0.62
CA ILE A 29 2.67 7.65 -1.61
C ILE A 29 2.85 8.63 -2.78
N ARG A 30 4.09 8.83 -3.20
CA ARG A 30 4.39 9.72 -4.32
C ARG A 30 3.75 9.20 -5.61
N PRO A 31 3.14 10.09 -6.42
CA PRO A 31 2.57 9.67 -7.70
C PRO A 31 3.59 9.06 -8.65
N THR A 32 4.86 9.44 -8.51
CA THR A 32 5.97 8.96 -9.33
C THR A 32 6.51 7.60 -8.89
N ALA A 33 6.06 7.07 -7.76
CA ALA A 33 6.49 5.74 -7.32
C ALA A 33 6.01 4.68 -8.30
N THR A 34 6.91 3.82 -8.73
CA THR A 34 6.58 2.74 -9.65
C THR A 34 5.98 1.55 -8.91
N ASP A 35 5.31 0.67 -9.64
CA ASP A 35 4.77 -0.56 -9.06
C ASP A 35 5.87 -1.41 -8.42
N GLN A 36 7.03 -1.47 -9.08
CA GLN A 36 8.17 -2.21 -8.55
C GLN A 36 8.69 -1.62 -7.23
N ASP A 37 8.76 -0.28 -7.15
CA ASP A 37 9.19 0.40 -5.92
C ASP A 37 8.26 0.07 -4.75
N LEU A 38 6.95 0.08 -4.99
CA LEU A 38 5.95 -0.21 -3.96
C LEU A 38 6.02 -1.68 -3.52
N TYR A 39 6.23 -2.58 -4.46
CA TYR A 39 6.39 -4.00 -4.18
C TYR A 39 7.64 -4.25 -3.34
N ASP A 40 8.75 -3.61 -3.68
CA ASP A 40 10.02 -3.74 -2.97
C ASP A 40 9.90 -3.23 -1.52
N ILE A 41 9.17 -2.14 -1.31
CA ILE A 41 8.89 -1.63 0.04
C ILE A 41 8.11 -2.65 0.85
N GLY A 42 7.08 -3.24 0.27
CA GLY A 42 6.28 -4.27 0.92
C GLY A 42 7.11 -5.49 1.32
N LEU A 43 7.98 -5.95 0.43
CA LEU A 43 8.89 -7.07 0.71
C LEU A 43 9.86 -6.73 1.85
N ALA A 44 10.42 -5.52 1.84
CA ALA A 44 11.35 -5.09 2.89
C ALA A 44 10.67 -5.09 4.26
N ILE A 45 9.44 -4.58 4.33
CA ILE A 45 8.67 -4.56 5.58
C ILE A 45 8.34 -5.99 6.04
N ALA A 46 7.94 -6.86 5.12
CA ALA A 46 7.66 -8.26 5.44
C ALA A 46 8.89 -8.96 6.01
N ASN A 47 10.06 -8.72 5.43
CA ASN A 47 11.31 -9.29 5.92
C ASN A 47 11.67 -8.78 7.32
N LEU A 48 11.47 -7.49 7.57
CA LEU A 48 11.72 -6.92 8.90
C LEU A 48 10.82 -7.51 9.97
N LEU A 49 9.57 -7.75 9.65
CA LEU A 49 8.59 -8.31 10.57
C LEU A 49 8.62 -9.84 10.62
N ASN A 50 9.39 -10.45 9.74
CA ASN A 50 9.46 -11.91 9.59
C ASN A 50 8.08 -12.53 9.27
N ASP A 51 7.23 -11.76 8.58
CA ASP A 51 5.91 -12.18 8.13
C ASP A 51 5.94 -12.55 6.64
N THR A 52 4.96 -13.33 6.21
CA THR A 52 4.79 -13.65 4.80
C THR A 52 3.92 -12.58 4.13
N LEU A 53 4.43 -12.01 3.04
CA LEU A 53 3.68 -11.05 2.26
C LEU A 53 2.56 -11.76 1.50
N SER A 54 1.31 -11.33 1.74
CA SER A 54 0.14 -11.86 1.06
C SER A 54 -0.28 -11.01 -0.13
N ASP A 55 -0.36 -9.69 0.08
CA ASP A 55 -0.88 -8.79 -0.94
C ASP A 55 -0.37 -7.37 -0.72
N ILE A 56 -0.23 -6.63 -1.81
CA ILE A 56 0.10 -5.20 -1.77
C ILE A 56 -0.88 -4.48 -2.69
N ARG A 57 -1.52 -3.43 -2.17
CA ARG A 57 -2.48 -2.64 -2.93
C ARG A 57 -2.12 -1.18 -2.89
N ARG A 58 -2.32 -0.50 -4.02
CA ARG A 58 -2.29 0.95 -4.09
C ARG A 58 -3.73 1.45 -4.20
N VAL A 59 -4.11 2.31 -3.27
CA VAL A 59 -5.44 2.91 -3.26
C VAL A 59 -5.32 4.36 -3.67
N VAL A 60 -5.95 4.74 -4.76
CA VAL A 60 -5.96 6.12 -5.27
C VAL A 60 -7.39 6.62 -5.23
N THR A 61 -7.57 7.81 -4.69
CA THR A 61 -8.88 8.47 -4.63
C THR A 61 -8.87 9.72 -5.49
N LYS A 62 -9.87 9.84 -6.35
CA LYS A 62 -10.05 11.01 -7.19
C LYS A 62 -11.44 11.57 -6.93
N VAL A 63 -11.48 12.85 -6.54
CA VAL A 63 -12.73 13.51 -6.18
C VAL A 63 -13.05 14.59 -7.21
N TYR A 64 -14.28 14.56 -7.69
CA TYR A 64 -14.81 15.56 -8.62
C TYR A 64 -15.83 16.40 -7.88
N ALA A 65 -15.50 17.67 -7.68
CA ALA A 65 -16.39 18.61 -7.02
C ALA A 65 -17.10 19.48 -8.06
N ALA A 66 -18.36 19.74 -7.84
CA ALA A 66 -19.15 20.61 -8.70
C ALA A 66 -18.69 22.07 -8.66
#